data_3555d24eeb4764cb46eb534e4a65b266
#
_entry.id   3555d24eeb4764cb46eb534e4a65b266
#
_cell.length_a   1.000
_cell.length_b   1.000
_cell.length_c   1.000
_cell.angle_alpha   90.00
_cell.angle_beta   90.00
_cell.angle_gamma   90.00
#
_symmetry.space_group_name_H-M   'P 1'
#
loop_
_entity.id
_entity.type
_entity.pdbx_description
1 polymer ?
#
loop_
_entity_poly.entity_id
_entity_poly.type
_entity_poly.pdbx_seq_one_letter_code
_entity_poly.pdbx_strand_id
1 'polypeptide(L)'
;VEPDILLTVVIPAYNAQDYIDRAVTSVRGFDEVEVLIIDDGSRDKTAQIADEWVTRDPEHIRVIHQENAGHGGAVNAGIASARGRYLKILDADDWLDRLALKRALERLALREEQGEPLDLLVANYVYEKQGKSHKAVIRYGNVIPRDRVVSWDEVKRCRYDQYLMMHALILRTELVRECGLVLPTHTFYVDFIYSFVPVIDVRTFEYLDVDLYRYFIGRDDQSVNEQVMISRVDQLLRVNAAMVDAIPHPDDVPPNLYRYLVHYLRINCVICTVMLLRSGTEENAARKDELWAQLEAKKPEAYRAVRRDLLGRLITLRSKPGRAVIMSGYHISQWVLGFN
;
A
#
# COMPACT_ATOMS: atom_id res chain seq x y z
N VAL A 1 33.30 -5.35 9.07
CA VAL A 1 32.63 -4.64 7.96
C VAL A 1 31.17 -4.92 8.13
N GLU A 2 30.34 -3.87 8.28
CA GLU A 2 28.88 -4.06 8.29
C GLU A 2 28.48 -4.69 6.95
N PRO A 3 27.55 -5.65 6.93
CA PRO A 3 27.10 -6.27 5.69
C PRO A 3 26.49 -5.19 4.78
N ASP A 4 26.82 -5.24 3.49
CA ASP A 4 26.26 -4.35 2.48
C ASP A 4 24.84 -4.78 2.14
N ILE A 5 23.88 -4.32 2.94
CA ILE A 5 22.47 -4.69 2.83
C ILE A 5 21.81 -3.94 1.65
N LEU A 6 21.38 -4.67 0.65
CA LEU A 6 20.66 -4.11 -0.49
C LEU A 6 19.18 -3.86 -0.15
N LEU A 7 18.51 -4.83 0.49
CA LEU A 7 17.09 -4.77 0.80
C LEU A 7 16.82 -5.01 2.28
N THR A 8 16.09 -4.12 2.95
CA THR A 8 15.44 -4.43 4.22
C THR A 8 13.98 -4.82 3.96
N VAL A 9 13.60 -6.03 4.40
CA VAL A 9 12.19 -6.44 4.48
C VAL A 9 11.71 -6.20 5.90
N VAL A 10 10.83 -5.21 6.05
CA VAL A 10 10.19 -4.89 7.33
C VAL A 10 8.93 -5.73 7.49
N ILE A 11 8.83 -6.45 8.59
CA ILE A 11 7.67 -7.30 8.93
C ILE A 11 7.00 -6.71 10.18
N PRO A 12 5.97 -5.84 10.04
CA PRO A 12 5.15 -5.41 11.16
C PRO A 12 4.33 -6.61 11.68
N ALA A 13 4.45 -6.93 12.96
CA ALA A 13 3.84 -8.10 13.56
C ALA A 13 3.08 -7.74 14.85
N TYR A 14 1.81 -8.14 14.93
CA TYR A 14 1.01 -8.05 16.14
C TYR A 14 0.09 -9.26 16.24
N ASN A 15 0.27 -10.09 17.26
CA ASN A 15 -0.46 -11.34 17.47
C ASN A 15 -0.49 -12.22 16.19
N ALA A 16 0.68 -12.47 15.63
CA ALA A 16 0.90 -13.16 14.36
C ALA A 16 1.61 -14.52 14.52
N GLN A 17 1.51 -15.17 15.70
CA GLN A 17 2.22 -16.42 16.01
C GLN A 17 2.01 -17.53 14.97
N ASP A 18 0.85 -17.57 14.31
CA ASP A 18 0.50 -18.62 13.36
C ASP A 18 1.01 -18.34 11.93
N TYR A 19 1.55 -17.14 11.68
CA TYR A 19 1.89 -16.68 10.33
C TYR A 19 3.34 -16.25 10.17
N ILE A 20 3.95 -15.64 11.20
CA ILE A 20 5.25 -14.98 11.15
C ILE A 20 6.38 -15.90 10.65
N ASP A 21 6.34 -17.19 10.99
CA ASP A 21 7.33 -18.18 10.52
C ASP A 21 7.35 -18.28 8.98
N ARG A 22 6.18 -18.22 8.34
CA ARG A 22 6.07 -18.24 6.88
C ARG A 22 6.62 -16.96 6.27
N ALA A 23 6.28 -15.81 6.83
CA ALA A 23 6.78 -14.52 6.36
C ALA A 23 8.31 -14.49 6.39
N VAL A 24 8.93 -14.77 7.55
CA VAL A 24 10.39 -14.80 7.72
C VAL A 24 11.05 -15.83 6.82
N THR A 25 10.52 -17.06 6.75
CA THR A 25 11.08 -18.13 5.89
C THR A 25 11.08 -17.73 4.42
N SER A 26 10.13 -16.94 3.96
CA SER A 26 10.02 -16.53 2.57
C SER A 26 11.10 -15.55 2.13
N VAL A 27 11.73 -14.83 3.06
CA VAL A 27 12.66 -13.74 2.78
C VAL A 27 14.09 -13.97 3.30
N ARG A 28 14.30 -14.90 4.23
CA ARG A 28 15.63 -15.18 4.80
C ARG A 28 16.57 -15.95 3.87
N GLY A 29 17.88 -15.93 4.18
CA GLY A 29 18.90 -16.71 3.47
C GLY A 29 19.30 -16.14 2.12
N PHE A 30 19.26 -14.81 2.00
CA PHE A 30 19.93 -14.00 1.00
C PHE A 30 20.87 -13.07 1.75
N ASP A 31 22.16 -13.09 1.41
CA ASP A 31 23.21 -12.37 2.15
C ASP A 31 23.02 -10.84 2.08
N GLU A 32 22.37 -10.35 1.03
CA GLU A 32 22.07 -8.94 0.81
C GLU A 32 20.72 -8.48 1.41
N VAL A 33 20.01 -9.36 2.16
CA VAL A 33 18.69 -9.04 2.73
C VAL A 33 18.72 -8.99 4.24
N GLU A 34 18.32 -7.86 4.81
CA GLU A 34 17.95 -7.71 6.20
C GLU A 34 16.46 -8.02 6.39
N VAL A 35 16.13 -8.88 7.34
CA VAL A 35 14.76 -9.11 7.82
C VAL A 35 14.59 -8.35 9.13
N LEU A 36 13.76 -7.32 9.14
CA LEU A 36 13.51 -6.50 10.31
C LEU A 36 12.08 -6.70 10.81
N ILE A 37 11.94 -7.49 11.88
CA ILE A 37 10.67 -7.75 12.53
C ILE A 37 10.36 -6.62 13.50
N ILE A 38 9.17 -6.03 13.42
CA ILE A 38 8.68 -5.06 14.39
C ILE A 38 7.54 -5.71 15.17
N ASP A 39 7.82 -6.19 16.35
CA ASP A 39 6.80 -6.70 17.25
C ASP A 39 6.11 -5.53 17.96
N ASP A 40 4.88 -5.27 17.58
CA ASP A 40 4.07 -4.15 18.03
C ASP A 40 3.31 -4.47 19.33
N GLY A 41 4.03 -5.01 20.32
CA GLY A 41 3.49 -5.33 21.63
C GLY A 41 2.55 -6.53 21.63
N SER A 42 2.92 -7.60 20.95
CA SER A 42 2.14 -8.85 20.90
C SER A 42 1.92 -9.47 22.26
N ARG A 43 0.77 -10.14 22.41
CA ARG A 43 0.36 -10.82 23.65
C ARG A 43 0.36 -12.35 23.52
N ASP A 44 0.62 -12.84 22.33
CA ASP A 44 0.79 -14.26 22.00
C ASP A 44 2.27 -14.62 21.89
N LYS A 45 2.62 -15.70 21.21
CA LYS A 45 4.00 -16.16 21.06
C LYS A 45 4.79 -15.42 19.97
N THR A 46 4.25 -14.38 19.35
CA THR A 46 4.90 -13.67 18.23
C THR A 46 6.28 -13.15 18.62
N ALA A 47 6.40 -12.46 19.78
CA ALA A 47 7.67 -11.94 20.27
C ALA A 47 8.70 -13.06 20.48
N GLN A 48 8.31 -14.16 21.13
CA GLN A 48 9.18 -15.30 21.33
C GLN A 48 9.69 -15.91 20.01
N ILE A 49 8.80 -16.08 19.03
CA ILE A 49 9.16 -16.63 17.71
C ILE A 49 10.13 -15.68 16.99
N ALA A 50 9.91 -14.36 17.09
CA ALA A 50 10.82 -13.37 16.52
C ALA A 50 12.22 -13.47 17.12
N ASP A 51 12.35 -13.59 18.46
CA ASP A 51 13.64 -13.77 19.16
C ASP A 51 14.33 -15.07 18.77
N GLU A 52 13.57 -16.15 18.59
CA GLU A 52 14.12 -17.41 18.10
C GLU A 52 14.71 -17.27 16.69
N TRP A 53 14.10 -16.48 15.80
CA TRP A 53 14.64 -16.21 14.49
C TRP A 53 15.92 -15.38 14.55
N VAL A 54 16.00 -14.36 15.40
CA VAL A 54 17.25 -13.61 15.63
C VAL A 54 18.36 -14.53 16.12
N THR A 55 18.05 -15.45 17.05
CA THR A 55 19.02 -16.43 17.55
C THR A 55 19.55 -17.36 16.45
N ARG A 56 18.74 -17.72 15.46
CA ARG A 56 19.11 -18.60 14.34
C ARG A 56 19.95 -17.91 13.28
N ASP A 57 19.73 -16.61 13.06
CA ASP A 57 20.40 -15.83 12.00
C ASP A 57 20.60 -14.37 12.45
N PRO A 58 21.50 -14.13 13.43
CA PRO A 58 21.70 -12.80 14.04
C PRO A 58 22.35 -11.78 13.10
N GLU A 59 22.94 -12.23 11.98
CA GLU A 59 23.57 -11.33 11.00
C GLU A 59 22.54 -10.68 10.10
N HIS A 60 21.45 -11.39 9.75
CA HIS A 60 20.46 -10.93 8.79
C HIS A 60 19.09 -10.64 9.39
N ILE A 61 18.77 -11.18 10.59
CA ILE A 61 17.47 -11.00 11.23
C ILE A 61 17.59 -10.14 12.47
N ARG A 62 16.77 -9.11 12.55
CA ARG A 62 16.65 -8.24 13.73
C ARG A 62 15.20 -8.13 14.16
N VAL A 63 15.00 -7.92 15.45
CA VAL A 63 13.69 -7.62 16.02
C VAL A 63 13.74 -6.32 16.82
N ILE A 64 12.65 -5.56 16.74
CA ILE A 64 12.38 -4.41 17.60
C ILE A 64 11.05 -4.68 18.29
N HIS A 65 11.08 -4.75 19.62
CA HIS A 65 9.87 -4.80 20.44
C HIS A 65 9.48 -3.40 20.84
N GLN A 66 8.21 -3.03 20.64
CA GLN A 66 7.67 -1.72 21.01
C GLN A 66 6.32 -1.85 21.70
N GLU A 67 5.90 -0.80 22.39
CA GLU A 67 4.51 -0.68 22.82
C GLU A 67 3.62 -0.59 21.59
N ASN A 68 2.42 -1.20 21.67
CA ASN A 68 1.50 -1.22 20.53
C ASN A 68 1.19 0.20 20.05
N ALA A 69 1.56 0.47 18.82
CA ALA A 69 1.30 1.74 18.11
C ALA A 69 0.45 1.53 16.84
N GLY A 70 0.01 0.29 16.60
CA GLY A 70 -0.72 -0.12 15.40
C GLY A 70 0.19 -0.26 14.18
N HIS A 71 -0.35 -0.81 13.10
CA HIS A 71 0.38 -1.12 11.88
C HIS A 71 1.24 0.07 11.38
N GLY A 72 0.67 1.28 11.33
CA GLY A 72 1.40 2.47 10.91
C GLY A 72 2.60 2.79 11.81
N GLY A 73 2.45 2.62 13.14
CA GLY A 73 3.54 2.82 14.09
C GLY A 73 4.67 1.81 13.89
N ALA A 74 4.33 0.54 13.67
CA ALA A 74 5.29 -0.52 13.39
C ALA A 74 6.04 -0.28 12.07
N VAL A 75 5.34 0.14 11.01
CA VAL A 75 5.96 0.50 9.73
C VAL A 75 6.89 1.70 9.89
N ASN A 76 6.49 2.75 10.63
CA ASN A 76 7.36 3.90 10.90
C ASN A 76 8.66 3.49 11.62
N ALA A 77 8.58 2.62 12.64
CA ALA A 77 9.75 2.09 13.33
C ALA A 77 10.66 1.29 12.39
N GLY A 78 10.06 0.48 11.51
CA GLY A 78 10.78 -0.25 10.47
C GLY A 78 11.52 0.67 9.49
N ILE A 79 10.85 1.70 8.97
CA ILE A 79 11.46 2.70 8.07
C ILE A 79 12.66 3.39 8.76
N ALA A 80 12.49 3.81 10.01
CA ALA A 80 13.54 4.47 10.77
C ALA A 80 14.77 3.58 11.01
N SER A 81 14.56 2.27 11.18
CA SER A 81 15.59 1.31 11.60
C SER A 81 16.17 0.46 10.47
N ALA A 82 15.62 0.52 9.26
CA ALA A 82 16.07 -0.21 8.08
C ALA A 82 17.52 0.15 7.72
N ARG A 83 18.35 -0.84 7.33
CA ARG A 83 19.75 -0.65 6.92
C ARG A 83 19.93 -0.76 5.40
N GLY A 84 19.01 -1.45 4.72
CA GLY A 84 19.09 -1.68 3.29
C GLY A 84 18.91 -0.40 2.47
N ARG A 85 19.56 -0.36 1.31
CA ARG A 85 19.38 0.72 0.33
C ARG A 85 17.94 0.79 -0.16
N TYR A 86 17.25 -0.34 -0.18
CA TYR A 86 15.84 -0.47 -0.55
C TYR A 86 15.03 -1.01 0.62
N LEU A 87 13.75 -0.72 0.61
CA LEU A 87 12.77 -1.07 1.64
C LEU A 87 11.57 -1.78 1.03
N LYS A 88 11.17 -2.89 1.64
CA LYS A 88 9.92 -3.62 1.35
C LYS A 88 9.15 -3.84 2.64
N ILE A 89 7.86 -3.50 2.66
CA ILE A 89 6.97 -3.90 3.75
C ILE A 89 6.34 -5.25 3.39
N LEU A 90 6.34 -6.17 4.34
CA LEU A 90 5.72 -7.49 4.25
C LEU A 90 4.85 -7.72 5.47
N ASP A 91 3.55 -7.78 5.30
CA ASP A 91 2.62 -8.08 6.39
C ASP A 91 2.89 -9.49 6.95
N ALA A 92 2.77 -9.65 8.27
CA ALA A 92 3.19 -10.88 8.96
C ALA A 92 2.38 -12.13 8.56
N ASP A 93 1.18 -11.94 8.00
CA ASP A 93 0.32 -13.02 7.48
C ASP A 93 0.51 -13.31 5.99
N ASP A 94 1.40 -12.59 5.31
CA ASP A 94 1.74 -12.73 3.91
C ASP A 94 3.11 -13.39 3.69
N TRP A 95 3.55 -13.52 2.44
CA TRP A 95 4.90 -14.01 2.10
C TRP A 95 5.35 -13.53 0.73
N LEU A 96 6.66 -13.63 0.46
CA LEU A 96 7.22 -13.38 -0.86
C LEU A 96 7.52 -14.70 -1.57
N ASP A 97 7.39 -14.71 -2.90
CA ASP A 97 7.90 -15.80 -3.73
C ASP A 97 9.42 -15.70 -3.81
N ARG A 98 10.13 -16.73 -3.37
CA ARG A 98 11.60 -16.70 -3.26
C ARG A 98 12.32 -16.56 -4.60
N LEU A 99 11.79 -17.14 -5.67
CA LEU A 99 12.39 -17.01 -7.02
C LEU A 99 12.15 -15.59 -7.56
N ALA A 100 10.97 -15.05 -7.35
CA ALA A 100 10.66 -13.69 -7.73
C ALA A 100 11.47 -12.68 -6.90
N LEU A 101 11.68 -12.94 -5.57
CA LEU A 101 12.53 -12.11 -4.73
C LEU A 101 13.98 -12.12 -5.24
N LYS A 102 14.55 -13.29 -5.55
CA LYS A 102 15.89 -13.39 -6.14
C LYS A 102 16.02 -12.53 -7.40
N ARG A 103 15.06 -12.59 -8.30
CA ARG A 103 15.06 -11.77 -9.54
C ARG A 103 14.95 -10.27 -9.25
N ALA A 104 14.21 -9.88 -8.23
CA ALA A 104 14.12 -8.48 -7.79
C ALA A 104 15.46 -8.00 -7.22
N LEU A 105 16.13 -8.80 -6.39
CA LEU A 105 17.45 -8.49 -5.83
C LEU A 105 18.50 -8.37 -6.96
N GLU A 106 18.57 -9.33 -7.87
CA GLU A 106 19.45 -9.29 -9.03
C GLU A 106 19.23 -8.02 -9.88
N ARG A 107 17.97 -7.58 -10.04
CA ARG A 107 17.65 -6.37 -10.78
C ARG A 107 18.09 -5.10 -10.04
N LEU A 108 17.86 -5.01 -8.74
CA LEU A 108 18.28 -3.89 -7.92
C LEU A 108 19.81 -3.78 -7.89
N ALA A 109 20.52 -4.91 -7.66
CA ALA A 109 21.98 -4.95 -7.67
C ALA A 109 22.56 -4.50 -9.02
N LEU A 110 22.00 -4.97 -10.13
CA LEU A 110 22.41 -4.56 -11.48
C LEU A 110 22.27 -3.04 -11.67
N ARG A 111 21.20 -2.43 -11.18
CA ARG A 111 21.00 -0.96 -11.29
C ARG A 111 22.00 -0.18 -10.44
N GLU A 112 22.31 -0.66 -9.24
CA GLU A 112 23.35 -0.08 -8.39
C GLU A 112 24.73 -0.15 -9.05
N GLU A 113 25.10 -1.31 -9.61
CA GLU A 113 26.37 -1.52 -10.32
C GLU A 113 26.50 -0.62 -11.57
N GLN A 114 25.39 -0.33 -12.25
CA GLN A 114 25.35 0.57 -13.39
C GLN A 114 25.39 2.05 -13.01
N GLY A 115 25.30 2.38 -11.72
CA GLY A 115 25.18 3.78 -11.24
C GLY A 115 23.83 4.42 -11.57
N GLU A 116 22.80 3.61 -11.78
CA GLU A 116 21.41 4.02 -12.09
C GLU A 116 20.44 3.53 -11.00
N PRO A 117 20.63 3.89 -9.72
CA PRO A 117 19.76 3.43 -8.64
C PRO A 117 18.30 3.81 -8.91
N LEU A 118 17.38 2.91 -8.60
CA LEU A 118 15.95 3.15 -8.75
C LEU A 118 15.40 3.86 -7.52
N ASP A 119 14.45 4.76 -7.72
CA ASP A 119 13.61 5.25 -6.62
C ASP A 119 12.57 4.19 -6.22
N LEU A 120 12.08 3.42 -7.21
CA LEU A 120 11.03 2.42 -7.02
C LEU A 120 11.21 1.25 -7.99
N LEU A 121 11.17 0.02 -7.48
CA LEU A 121 10.92 -1.19 -8.26
C LEU A 121 9.47 -1.63 -8.02
N VAL A 122 8.70 -1.79 -9.11
CA VAL A 122 7.33 -2.29 -9.08
C VAL A 122 7.32 -3.76 -9.46
N ALA A 123 6.66 -4.61 -8.69
CA ALA A 123 6.44 -6.02 -9.00
C ALA A 123 4.95 -6.39 -8.88
N ASN A 124 4.57 -7.57 -9.36
CA ASN A 124 3.19 -8.05 -9.22
C ASN A 124 2.91 -8.52 -7.80
N TYR A 125 1.62 -8.54 -7.45
CA TYR A 125 1.14 -9.27 -6.29
C TYR A 125 0.00 -10.21 -6.66
N VAL A 126 -0.17 -11.25 -5.86
CA VAL A 126 -1.08 -12.36 -6.11
C VAL A 126 -2.01 -12.53 -4.93
N TYR A 127 -3.30 -12.51 -5.18
CA TYR A 127 -4.30 -12.86 -4.17
C TYR A 127 -4.28 -14.36 -3.90
N GLU A 128 -3.89 -14.76 -2.70
CA GLU A 128 -3.89 -16.14 -2.21
C GLU A 128 -5.16 -16.36 -1.37
N LYS A 129 -6.25 -16.75 -2.03
CA LYS A 129 -7.54 -16.96 -1.33
C LYS A 129 -7.61 -18.39 -0.78
N GLN A 130 -7.89 -18.50 0.52
CA GLN A 130 -8.04 -19.79 1.20
C GLN A 130 -9.09 -20.66 0.51
N GLY A 131 -8.72 -21.91 0.19
CA GLY A 131 -9.63 -22.90 -0.43
C GLY A 131 -9.94 -22.69 -1.93
N LYS A 132 -9.33 -21.71 -2.60
CA LYS A 132 -9.50 -21.50 -4.06
C LYS A 132 -8.21 -21.82 -4.82
N SER A 133 -8.32 -22.60 -5.90
CA SER A 133 -7.20 -22.95 -6.78
C SER A 133 -6.86 -21.82 -7.77
N HIS A 134 -7.82 -20.96 -8.13
CA HIS A 134 -7.59 -19.83 -9.02
C HIS A 134 -7.06 -18.62 -8.25
N LYS A 135 -5.87 -18.16 -8.65
CA LYS A 135 -5.18 -17.00 -8.10
C LYS A 135 -5.37 -15.80 -9.02
N ALA A 136 -5.78 -14.66 -8.47
CA ALA A 136 -5.81 -13.41 -9.21
C ALA A 136 -4.47 -12.71 -9.07
N VAL A 137 -3.84 -12.38 -10.20
CA VAL A 137 -2.56 -11.66 -10.25
C VAL A 137 -2.80 -10.24 -10.71
N ILE A 138 -2.31 -9.28 -9.94
CA ILE A 138 -2.33 -7.88 -10.33
C ILE A 138 -1.01 -7.53 -11.01
N ARG A 139 -1.09 -7.13 -12.27
CA ARG A 139 0.04 -6.81 -13.15
C ARG A 139 -0.04 -5.38 -13.62
N TYR A 140 1.12 -4.78 -13.91
CA TYR A 140 1.22 -3.37 -14.29
C TYR A 140 1.73 -3.14 -15.73
N GLY A 141 1.98 -4.19 -16.51
CA GLY A 141 2.50 -4.10 -17.87
C GLY A 141 1.61 -3.36 -18.87
N ASN A 142 0.33 -3.14 -18.55
CA ASN A 142 -0.57 -2.29 -19.32
C ASN A 142 -0.36 -0.79 -19.05
N VAL A 143 0.31 -0.44 -17.94
CA VAL A 143 0.52 0.94 -17.46
C VAL A 143 1.98 1.34 -17.54
N ILE A 144 2.89 0.46 -17.11
CA ILE A 144 4.32 0.70 -17.02
C ILE A 144 5.06 -0.22 -18.00
N PRO A 145 5.92 0.31 -18.88
CA PRO A 145 6.79 -0.51 -19.72
C PRO A 145 7.66 -1.45 -18.88
N ARG A 146 7.90 -2.67 -19.39
CA ARG A 146 8.61 -3.74 -18.67
C ARG A 146 10.12 -3.62 -18.81
N ASP A 147 10.83 -4.13 -17.81
CA ASP A 147 12.25 -4.48 -17.83
C ASP A 147 13.19 -3.34 -18.28
N ARG A 148 12.82 -2.10 -18.02
CA ARG A 148 13.65 -0.92 -18.25
C ARG A 148 13.29 0.21 -17.29
N VAL A 149 14.24 1.08 -17.04
CA VAL A 149 13.99 2.31 -16.28
C VAL A 149 13.06 3.22 -17.06
N VAL A 150 12.09 3.78 -16.38
CA VAL A 150 11.10 4.72 -16.92
C VAL A 150 10.95 5.92 -16.00
N SER A 151 10.44 7.01 -16.56
CA SER A 151 9.91 8.16 -15.82
C SER A 151 8.38 8.19 -15.92
N TRP A 152 7.78 9.13 -15.20
CA TRP A 152 6.32 9.31 -15.24
C TRP A 152 5.77 9.68 -16.63
N ASP A 153 6.59 10.25 -17.51
CA ASP A 153 6.15 10.63 -18.86
C ASP A 153 5.74 9.43 -19.71
N GLU A 154 6.26 8.25 -19.37
CA GLU A 154 6.01 7.00 -20.08
C GLU A 154 4.85 6.18 -19.49
N VAL A 155 4.32 6.61 -18.34
CA VAL A 155 3.25 5.90 -17.64
C VAL A 155 1.90 6.16 -18.32
N LYS A 156 1.23 5.08 -18.69
CA LYS A 156 -0.10 5.11 -19.27
C LYS A 156 -1.18 5.32 -18.20
N ARG A 157 -2.42 5.45 -18.62
CA ARG A 157 -3.56 5.53 -17.69
C ARG A 157 -3.84 4.18 -17.05
N CYS A 158 -4.00 4.18 -15.72
CA CYS A 158 -4.50 3.03 -14.98
C CYS A 158 -5.98 2.74 -15.35
N ARG A 159 -6.39 1.49 -15.20
CA ARG A 159 -7.82 1.15 -15.17
C ARG A 159 -8.45 1.74 -13.92
N TYR A 160 -9.79 1.78 -13.86
CA TYR A 160 -10.51 2.39 -12.73
C TYR A 160 -10.20 1.75 -11.38
N ASP A 161 -9.89 0.47 -11.36
CA ASP A 161 -9.60 -0.36 -10.20
C ASP A 161 -8.11 -0.59 -9.95
N GLN A 162 -7.24 -0.03 -10.79
CA GLN A 162 -5.81 -0.31 -10.76
C GLN A 162 -5.02 0.85 -10.16
N TYR A 163 -4.22 0.57 -9.16
CA TYR A 163 -3.30 1.48 -8.50
C TYR A 163 -2.13 0.70 -7.91
N LEU A 164 -1.05 1.39 -7.57
CA LEU A 164 0.10 0.79 -6.92
C LEU A 164 -0.21 0.59 -5.43
N MET A 165 -0.36 -0.64 -5.00
CA MET A 165 -0.48 -0.99 -3.59
C MET A 165 0.89 -1.21 -2.95
N MET A 166 1.00 -1.07 -1.63
CA MET A 166 2.18 -1.37 -0.82
C MET A 166 2.82 -2.71 -1.20
N HIS A 167 1.99 -3.71 -1.50
CA HIS A 167 2.39 -5.05 -1.92
C HIS A 167 3.27 -5.07 -3.17
N ALA A 168 3.06 -4.12 -4.09
CA ALA A 168 3.80 -4.03 -5.36
C ALA A 168 5.12 -3.26 -5.26
N LEU A 169 5.37 -2.52 -4.17
CA LEU A 169 6.44 -1.54 -4.08
C LEU A 169 7.69 -2.10 -3.38
N ILE A 170 8.85 -1.83 -3.96
CA ILE A 170 10.16 -1.82 -3.29
C ILE A 170 10.72 -0.43 -3.52
N LEU A 171 10.83 0.36 -2.47
CA LEU A 171 11.21 1.78 -2.52
C LEU A 171 12.64 1.98 -2.05
N ARG A 172 13.34 2.99 -2.56
CA ARG A 172 14.62 3.43 -2.03
C ARG A 172 14.41 3.96 -0.60
N THR A 173 15.16 3.44 0.35
CA THR A 173 14.98 3.73 1.79
C THR A 173 15.14 5.21 2.10
N GLU A 174 16.15 5.85 1.51
CA GLU A 174 16.41 7.28 1.69
C GLU A 174 15.23 8.13 1.19
N LEU A 175 14.69 7.84 0.00
CA LEU A 175 13.51 8.54 -0.53
C LEU A 175 12.32 8.46 0.45
N VAL A 176 12.07 7.28 1.04
CA VAL A 176 10.96 7.10 2.00
C VAL A 176 11.18 7.91 3.27
N ARG A 177 12.44 8.09 3.70
CA ARG A 177 12.78 8.92 4.87
C ARG A 177 12.68 10.42 4.59
N GLU A 178 13.08 10.83 3.40
CA GLU A 178 13.14 12.25 3.01
C GLU A 178 11.79 12.82 2.58
N CYS A 179 10.88 12.00 2.05
CA CYS A 179 9.57 12.47 1.57
C CYS A 179 8.61 12.93 2.67
N GLY A 180 9.03 12.89 3.95
CA GLY A 180 8.20 13.32 5.08
C GLY A 180 7.07 12.37 5.44
N LEU A 181 7.15 11.10 5.02
CA LEU A 181 6.14 10.09 5.35
C LEU A 181 6.08 9.84 6.86
N VAL A 182 4.91 10.09 7.45
CA VAL A 182 4.57 9.70 8.82
C VAL A 182 3.21 9.01 8.79
N LEU A 183 3.18 7.72 9.07
CA LEU A 183 1.94 6.98 9.14
C LEU A 183 1.28 7.20 10.50
N PRO A 184 -0.04 7.49 10.55
CA PRO A 184 -0.75 7.66 11.81
C PRO A 184 -0.79 6.34 12.60
N THR A 185 -0.55 6.46 13.91
CA THR A 185 -0.65 5.34 14.86
C THR A 185 -2.10 4.89 15.06
N HIS A 186 -2.30 3.63 15.47
CA HIS A 186 -3.63 3.04 15.74
C HIS A 186 -4.66 3.32 14.64
N THR A 187 -4.20 3.31 13.38
CA THR A 187 -5.02 3.60 12.21
C THR A 187 -4.85 2.47 11.19
N PHE A 188 -5.97 1.91 10.74
CA PHE A 188 -5.99 0.96 9.63
C PHE A 188 -5.94 1.69 8.28
N TYR A 189 -5.66 0.96 7.20
CA TYR A 189 -5.62 1.49 5.82
C TYR A 189 -4.50 2.49 5.55
N VAL A 190 -3.46 2.51 6.38
CA VAL A 190 -2.29 3.39 6.21
C VAL A 190 -1.44 3.02 5.00
N ASP A 191 -1.62 1.82 4.45
CA ASP A 191 -1.08 1.36 3.18
C ASP A 191 -1.42 2.31 2.01
N PHE A 192 -2.59 2.97 2.03
CA PHE A 192 -2.91 4.05 1.10
C PHE A 192 -1.93 5.22 1.20
N ILE A 193 -1.59 5.65 2.41
CA ILE A 193 -0.63 6.76 2.63
C ILE A 193 0.76 6.32 2.23
N TYR A 194 1.19 5.12 2.64
CA TYR A 194 2.48 4.53 2.29
C TYR A 194 2.69 4.42 0.77
N SER A 195 1.64 4.05 0.04
CA SER A 195 1.68 3.90 -1.41
C SER A 195 1.44 5.22 -2.17
N PHE A 196 1.12 6.31 -1.48
CA PHE A 196 0.80 7.60 -2.08
C PHE A 196 1.91 8.63 -1.87
N VAL A 197 2.33 8.84 -0.62
CA VAL A 197 3.25 9.95 -0.26
C VAL A 197 4.62 9.76 -0.89
N PRO A 198 5.33 8.63 -0.74
CA PRO A 198 6.66 8.48 -1.33
C PRO A 198 6.65 8.55 -2.86
N VAL A 199 5.56 8.12 -3.49
CA VAL A 199 5.45 8.10 -4.96
C VAL A 199 5.46 9.51 -5.57
N ILE A 200 5.16 10.56 -4.80
CA ILE A 200 5.26 11.95 -5.23
C ILE A 200 6.70 12.31 -5.61
N ASP A 201 7.67 11.77 -4.89
CA ASP A 201 9.10 12.05 -5.07
C ASP A 201 9.82 11.04 -5.99
N VAL A 202 9.16 9.97 -6.41
CA VAL A 202 9.72 9.00 -7.35
C VAL A 202 9.97 9.64 -8.71
N ARG A 203 11.20 9.56 -9.22
CA ARG A 203 11.62 10.07 -10.54
C ARG A 203 11.95 8.93 -11.50
N THR A 204 12.65 7.91 -10.99
CA THR A 204 13.11 6.76 -11.76
C THR A 204 12.56 5.48 -11.19
N PHE A 205 11.93 4.66 -12.01
CA PHE A 205 11.40 3.38 -11.55
C PHE A 205 11.40 2.34 -12.67
N GLU A 206 11.27 1.08 -12.27
CA GLU A 206 11.20 -0.04 -13.19
C GLU A 206 10.06 -0.97 -12.80
N TYR A 207 9.39 -1.54 -13.80
CA TYR A 207 8.42 -2.61 -13.59
C TYR A 207 9.03 -3.95 -13.98
N LEU A 208 9.18 -4.83 -13.00
CA LEU A 208 9.61 -6.21 -13.16
C LEU A 208 8.38 -7.14 -13.12
N ASP A 209 8.09 -7.81 -14.24
CA ASP A 209 6.92 -8.71 -14.36
C ASP A 209 7.18 -10.05 -13.66
N VAL A 210 7.23 -10.02 -12.33
CA VAL A 210 7.34 -11.20 -11.46
C VAL A 210 6.27 -11.18 -10.38
N ASP A 211 5.71 -12.34 -10.06
CA ASP A 211 4.63 -12.52 -9.09
C ASP A 211 5.23 -12.61 -7.68
N LEU A 212 5.72 -11.45 -7.17
CA LEU A 212 6.57 -11.36 -5.97
C LEU A 212 5.80 -11.53 -4.67
N TYR A 213 4.77 -10.72 -4.46
CA TYR A 213 4.07 -10.65 -3.18
C TYR A 213 2.85 -11.58 -3.19
N ARG A 214 2.69 -12.38 -2.15
CA ARG A 214 1.60 -13.33 -1.95
C ARG A 214 0.69 -12.82 -0.85
N TYR A 215 -0.40 -12.17 -1.24
CA TYR A 215 -1.37 -11.55 -0.35
C TYR A 215 -2.42 -12.57 0.08
N PHE A 216 -2.38 -12.97 1.36
CA PHE A 216 -3.28 -13.97 1.93
C PHE A 216 -4.61 -13.33 2.32
N ILE A 217 -5.69 -13.74 1.65
CA ILE A 217 -7.04 -13.21 1.87
C ILE A 217 -8.06 -14.32 2.13
N GLY A 218 -9.18 -13.93 2.75
CA GLY A 218 -10.36 -14.80 2.95
C GLY A 218 -10.58 -15.22 4.39
N ARG A 219 -9.93 -14.56 5.37
CA ARG A 219 -10.27 -14.69 6.78
C ARG A 219 -11.37 -13.67 7.15
N ASP A 220 -12.27 -14.06 8.07
CA ASP A 220 -13.39 -13.23 8.50
C ASP A 220 -12.97 -11.98 9.31
N ASP A 221 -11.77 -12.01 9.92
CA ASP A 221 -11.22 -10.95 10.77
C ASP A 221 -10.40 -9.88 10.00
N GLN A 222 -10.28 -10.03 8.68
CA GLN A 222 -9.48 -9.11 7.86
C GLN A 222 -10.06 -7.69 7.80
N SER A 223 -9.16 -6.71 7.75
CA SER A 223 -9.50 -5.29 7.71
C SER A 223 -10.33 -4.87 6.50
N VAL A 224 -10.27 -5.63 5.41
CA VAL A 224 -11.01 -5.39 4.16
C VAL A 224 -12.45 -5.91 4.17
N ASN A 225 -12.91 -6.55 5.25
CA ASN A 225 -14.31 -6.93 5.41
C ASN A 225 -15.19 -5.67 5.50
N GLU A 226 -16.31 -5.64 4.74
CA GLU A 226 -17.20 -4.47 4.65
C GLU A 226 -17.70 -3.99 6.02
N GLN A 227 -18.14 -4.89 6.90
CA GLN A 227 -18.63 -4.53 8.23
C GLN A 227 -17.53 -3.92 9.10
N VAL A 228 -16.32 -4.46 8.98
CA VAL A 228 -15.12 -3.93 9.66
C VAL A 228 -14.78 -2.53 9.13
N MET A 229 -14.84 -2.33 7.81
CA MET A 229 -14.57 -1.03 7.19
C MET A 229 -15.60 0.03 7.60
N ILE A 230 -16.88 -0.31 7.67
CA ILE A 230 -17.93 0.59 8.15
C ILE A 230 -17.69 0.99 9.61
N SER A 231 -17.35 0.02 10.47
CA SER A 231 -17.06 0.30 11.88
C SER A 231 -15.83 1.18 12.10
N ARG A 232 -14.90 1.22 11.12
CA ARG A 232 -13.65 1.97 11.14
C ARG A 232 -13.64 3.16 10.16
N VAL A 233 -14.81 3.65 9.77
CA VAL A 233 -14.92 4.72 8.77
C VAL A 233 -14.17 6.00 9.16
N ASP A 234 -14.06 6.29 10.47
CA ASP A 234 -13.27 7.43 10.97
C ASP A 234 -11.79 7.32 10.61
N GLN A 235 -11.25 6.10 10.60
CA GLN A 235 -9.87 5.85 10.23
C GLN A 235 -9.67 5.98 8.72
N LEU A 236 -10.62 5.49 7.91
CA LEU A 236 -10.62 5.73 6.47
C LEU A 236 -10.65 7.24 6.14
N LEU A 237 -11.45 8.02 6.84
CA LEU A 237 -11.51 9.47 6.65
C LEU A 237 -10.20 10.17 7.08
N ARG A 238 -9.55 9.70 8.14
CA ARG A 238 -8.23 10.19 8.56
C ARG A 238 -7.18 9.94 7.49
N VAL A 239 -7.16 8.74 6.91
CA VAL A 239 -6.28 8.38 5.79
C VAL A 239 -6.58 9.24 4.56
N ASN A 240 -7.85 9.42 4.22
CA ASN A 240 -8.27 10.30 3.11
C ASN A 240 -7.77 11.73 3.32
N ALA A 241 -7.95 12.30 4.52
CA ALA A 241 -7.49 13.65 4.83
C ALA A 241 -5.97 13.78 4.64
N ALA A 242 -5.18 12.79 5.09
CA ALA A 242 -3.74 12.78 4.88
C ALA A 242 -3.36 12.75 3.39
N MET A 243 -4.06 11.95 2.57
CA MET A 243 -3.84 11.92 1.12
C MET A 243 -4.23 13.26 0.45
N VAL A 244 -5.34 13.88 0.89
CA VAL A 244 -5.75 15.21 0.40
C VAL A 244 -4.72 16.28 0.75
N ASP A 245 -4.18 16.24 1.96
CA ASP A 245 -3.16 17.22 2.38
C ASP A 245 -1.85 17.02 1.58
N ALA A 246 -1.48 15.78 1.28
CA ALA A 246 -0.24 15.44 0.58
C ALA A 246 -0.27 15.70 -0.94
N ILE A 247 -1.45 15.67 -1.61
CA ILE A 247 -1.48 15.82 -3.07
C ILE A 247 -0.88 17.19 -3.48
N PRO A 248 0.13 17.21 -4.40
CA PRO A 248 0.81 18.44 -4.82
C PRO A 248 -0.09 19.31 -5.71
N HIS A 249 0.36 20.54 -5.97
CA HIS A 249 -0.22 21.33 -7.05
C HIS A 249 0.13 20.71 -8.42
N PRO A 250 -0.74 20.79 -9.45
CA PRO A 250 -0.47 20.17 -10.75
C PRO A 250 0.79 20.69 -11.45
N ASP A 251 1.21 21.92 -11.17
CA ASP A 251 2.39 22.53 -11.77
C ASP A 251 3.72 22.11 -11.07
N ASP A 252 3.64 21.48 -9.88
CA ASP A 252 4.82 21.08 -9.09
C ASP A 252 5.34 19.69 -9.48
N VAL A 253 4.58 18.93 -10.25
CA VAL A 253 4.92 17.53 -10.60
C VAL A 253 4.61 17.22 -12.08
N PRO A 254 5.25 16.19 -12.67
CA PRO A 254 4.94 15.76 -14.02
C PRO A 254 3.43 15.51 -14.25
N PRO A 255 2.86 15.90 -15.40
CA PRO A 255 1.41 15.77 -15.64
C PRO A 255 0.87 14.35 -15.52
N ASN A 256 1.67 13.33 -15.87
CA ASN A 256 1.27 11.93 -15.76
C ASN A 256 1.29 11.46 -14.30
N LEU A 257 2.23 11.94 -13.48
CA LEU A 257 2.25 11.70 -12.04
C LEU A 257 1.03 12.34 -11.38
N TYR A 258 0.75 13.62 -11.66
CA TYR A 258 -0.44 14.28 -11.12
C TYR A 258 -1.72 13.54 -11.48
N ARG A 259 -1.85 13.11 -12.74
CA ARG A 259 -2.99 12.30 -13.21
C ARG A 259 -3.11 10.99 -12.41
N TYR A 260 -2.00 10.31 -12.12
CA TYR A 260 -1.97 9.09 -11.32
C TYR A 260 -2.38 9.38 -9.87
N LEU A 261 -1.83 10.41 -9.23
CA LEU A 261 -2.16 10.79 -7.85
C LEU A 261 -3.64 11.15 -7.69
N VAL A 262 -4.22 11.93 -8.63
CA VAL A 262 -5.66 12.23 -8.64
C VAL A 262 -6.49 10.96 -8.81
N HIS A 263 -6.07 10.04 -9.68
CA HIS A 263 -6.75 8.75 -9.85
C HIS A 263 -6.73 7.94 -8.57
N TYR A 264 -5.60 7.86 -7.88
CA TYR A 264 -5.48 7.11 -6.65
C TYR A 264 -6.28 7.74 -5.49
N LEU A 265 -6.18 9.06 -5.33
CA LEU A 265 -7.00 9.80 -4.36
C LEU A 265 -8.50 9.59 -4.62
N ARG A 266 -8.93 9.61 -5.89
CA ARG A 266 -10.32 9.32 -6.26
C ARG A 266 -10.76 7.93 -5.79
N ILE A 267 -9.94 6.89 -5.95
CA ILE A 267 -10.25 5.53 -5.48
C ILE A 267 -10.50 5.55 -3.96
N ASN A 268 -9.63 6.17 -3.19
CA ASN A 268 -9.81 6.29 -1.74
C ASN A 268 -11.07 7.09 -1.39
N CYS A 269 -11.34 8.22 -2.05
CA CYS A 269 -12.58 8.99 -1.87
C CYS A 269 -13.85 8.18 -2.21
N VAL A 270 -13.80 7.32 -3.23
CA VAL A 270 -14.91 6.43 -3.60
C VAL A 270 -15.14 5.40 -2.50
N ILE A 271 -14.09 4.78 -1.98
CA ILE A 271 -14.18 3.81 -0.87
C ILE A 271 -14.81 4.49 0.36
N CYS A 272 -14.30 5.65 0.78
CA CYS A 272 -14.88 6.41 1.89
C CYS A 272 -16.35 6.74 1.65
N THR A 273 -16.70 7.23 0.45
CA THR A 273 -18.08 7.56 0.07
C THR A 273 -19.01 6.37 0.20
N VAL A 274 -18.59 5.20 -0.32
CA VAL A 274 -19.40 3.99 -0.28
C VAL A 274 -19.56 3.50 1.16
N MET A 275 -18.50 3.46 1.96
CA MET A 275 -18.59 3.00 3.36
C MET A 275 -19.48 3.92 4.22
N LEU A 276 -19.38 5.24 4.01
CA LEU A 276 -20.26 6.20 4.68
C LEU A 276 -21.75 5.99 4.30
N LEU A 277 -22.05 5.78 3.04
CA LEU A 277 -23.43 5.54 2.59
C LEU A 277 -23.96 4.16 3.01
N ARG A 278 -23.11 3.14 3.04
CA ARG A 278 -23.46 1.78 3.49
C ARG A 278 -23.79 1.70 4.98
N SER A 279 -23.28 2.60 5.80
CA SER A 279 -23.65 2.70 7.22
C SER A 279 -25.13 3.02 7.43
N GLY A 280 -25.82 3.59 6.45
CA GLY A 280 -27.24 3.85 6.44
C GLY A 280 -27.69 5.02 7.34
N THR A 281 -26.77 5.79 7.93
CA THR A 281 -27.10 6.91 8.81
C THR A 281 -27.08 8.25 8.08
N GLU A 282 -27.98 9.17 8.45
CA GLU A 282 -27.97 10.54 7.90
C GLU A 282 -26.72 11.31 8.32
N GLU A 283 -26.15 11.02 9.50
CA GLU A 283 -24.89 11.59 9.95
C GLU A 283 -23.76 11.25 8.98
N ASN A 284 -23.55 9.98 8.65
CA ASN A 284 -22.50 9.56 7.71
C ASN A 284 -22.80 10.03 6.28
N ALA A 285 -24.07 10.19 5.92
CA ALA A 285 -24.42 10.83 4.65
C ALA A 285 -24.03 12.31 4.58
N ALA A 286 -24.09 13.03 5.69
CA ALA A 286 -23.58 14.40 5.79
C ALA A 286 -22.04 14.44 5.74
N ARG A 287 -21.37 13.54 6.46
CA ARG A 287 -19.90 13.38 6.43
C ARG A 287 -19.36 13.07 5.02
N LYS A 288 -20.09 12.30 4.24
CA LYS A 288 -19.77 12.10 2.82
C LYS A 288 -19.79 13.42 2.04
N ASP A 289 -20.80 14.26 2.25
CA ASP A 289 -20.88 15.55 1.57
C ASP A 289 -19.76 16.51 2.05
N GLU A 290 -19.38 16.42 3.32
CA GLU A 290 -18.25 17.15 3.90
C GLU A 290 -16.90 16.72 3.30
N LEU A 291 -16.65 15.42 3.15
CA LEU A 291 -15.44 14.89 2.49
C LEU A 291 -15.21 15.56 1.13
N TRP A 292 -16.23 15.62 0.30
CA TRP A 292 -16.11 16.24 -1.03
C TRP A 292 -16.01 17.76 -0.97
N ALA A 293 -16.63 18.41 0.02
CA ALA A 293 -16.48 19.84 0.25
C ALA A 293 -15.06 20.20 0.71
N GLN A 294 -14.47 19.39 1.57
CA GLN A 294 -13.08 19.57 2.03
C GLN A 294 -12.08 19.40 0.87
N LEU A 295 -12.26 18.40 0.01
CA LEU A 295 -11.41 18.25 -1.17
C LEU A 295 -11.54 19.47 -2.11
N GLU A 296 -12.77 19.96 -2.34
CA GLU A 296 -13.03 21.14 -3.17
C GLU A 296 -12.35 22.39 -2.60
N ALA A 297 -12.46 22.59 -1.29
CA ALA A 297 -11.91 23.77 -0.60
C ALA A 297 -10.36 23.74 -0.53
N LYS A 298 -9.78 22.59 -0.18
CA LYS A 298 -8.33 22.47 0.01
C LYS A 298 -7.55 22.30 -1.30
N LYS A 299 -8.11 21.56 -2.26
CA LYS A 299 -7.44 21.13 -3.51
C LYS A 299 -8.41 21.24 -4.71
N PRO A 300 -8.80 22.46 -5.10
CA PRO A 300 -9.80 22.68 -6.14
C PRO A 300 -9.42 22.09 -7.51
N GLU A 301 -8.11 22.04 -7.83
CA GLU A 301 -7.59 21.43 -9.07
C GLU A 301 -7.84 19.92 -9.06
N ALA A 302 -7.53 19.24 -7.96
CA ALA A 302 -7.77 17.79 -7.79
C ALA A 302 -9.28 17.49 -7.84
N TYR A 303 -10.10 18.29 -7.16
CA TYR A 303 -11.55 18.14 -7.20
C TYR A 303 -12.11 18.28 -8.63
N ARG A 304 -11.67 19.30 -9.37
CA ARG A 304 -12.06 19.49 -10.79
C ARG A 304 -11.58 18.30 -11.65
N ALA A 305 -10.37 17.81 -11.41
CA ALA A 305 -9.81 16.67 -12.13
C ALA A 305 -10.58 15.36 -11.87
N VAL A 306 -10.98 15.09 -10.62
CA VAL A 306 -11.85 13.96 -10.27
C VAL A 306 -13.17 14.01 -11.02
N ARG A 307 -13.77 15.20 -11.20
CA ARG A 307 -15.08 15.40 -11.83
C ARG A 307 -15.04 15.51 -13.37
N ARG A 308 -13.90 15.26 -14.01
CA ARG A 308 -13.79 15.34 -15.49
C ARG A 308 -14.67 14.31 -16.20
N ASP A 309 -14.83 13.13 -15.65
CA ASP A 309 -15.65 12.06 -16.22
C ASP A 309 -17.02 11.91 -15.53
N LEU A 310 -17.90 11.11 -16.13
CA LEU A 310 -19.26 10.89 -15.63
C LEU A 310 -19.24 10.25 -14.22
N LEU A 311 -18.37 9.26 -13.99
CA LEU A 311 -18.28 8.57 -12.70
C LEU A 311 -17.88 9.55 -11.59
N GLY A 312 -16.88 10.40 -11.84
CA GLY A 312 -16.45 11.42 -10.89
C GLY A 312 -17.55 12.45 -10.59
N ARG A 313 -18.38 12.79 -11.59
CA ARG A 313 -19.55 13.67 -11.36
C ARG A 313 -20.61 12.97 -10.52
N LEU A 314 -20.91 11.71 -10.79
CA LEU A 314 -21.92 10.94 -10.07
C LEU A 314 -21.53 10.75 -8.60
N ILE A 315 -20.28 10.35 -8.31
CA ILE A 315 -19.85 10.06 -6.94
C ILE A 315 -19.85 11.31 -6.03
N THR A 316 -19.71 12.49 -6.62
CA THR A 316 -19.74 13.77 -5.90
C THR A 316 -21.14 14.34 -5.67
N LEU A 317 -22.22 13.69 -6.16
CA LEU A 317 -23.58 14.16 -5.96
C LEU A 317 -23.98 14.21 -4.48
N ARG A 318 -24.51 15.34 -4.05
CA ARG A 318 -24.91 15.60 -2.64
C ARG A 318 -26.39 15.37 -2.36
N SER A 319 -27.22 15.25 -3.40
CA SER A 319 -28.67 15.05 -3.27
C SER A 319 -29.05 13.62 -2.85
N LYS A 320 -30.22 13.46 -2.20
CA LYS A 320 -30.75 12.12 -1.85
C LYS A 320 -30.89 11.21 -3.08
N PRO A 321 -31.45 11.66 -4.23
CA PRO A 321 -31.46 10.86 -5.45
C PRO A 321 -30.04 10.50 -5.95
N GLY A 322 -29.08 11.42 -5.85
CA GLY A 322 -27.69 11.17 -6.21
C GLY A 322 -27.05 10.07 -5.35
N ARG A 323 -27.32 10.04 -4.05
CA ARG A 323 -26.87 8.97 -3.15
C ARG A 323 -27.44 7.60 -3.57
N ALA A 324 -28.71 7.54 -3.96
CA ALA A 324 -29.35 6.33 -4.45
C ALA A 324 -28.68 5.81 -5.75
N VAL A 325 -28.32 6.70 -6.67
CA VAL A 325 -27.58 6.36 -7.90
C VAL A 325 -26.20 5.77 -7.58
N ILE A 326 -25.47 6.37 -6.64
CA ILE A 326 -24.16 5.87 -6.20
C ILE A 326 -24.29 4.45 -5.66
N MET A 327 -25.28 4.22 -4.78
CA MET A 327 -25.50 2.90 -4.17
C MET A 327 -25.95 1.85 -5.17
N SER A 328 -26.81 2.20 -6.14
CA SER A 328 -27.19 1.29 -7.23
C SER A 328 -25.97 0.90 -8.08
N GLY A 329 -25.09 1.86 -8.40
CA GLY A 329 -23.84 1.59 -9.12
C GLY A 329 -22.90 0.64 -8.35
N TYR A 330 -22.80 0.82 -7.04
CA TYR A 330 -22.00 -0.07 -6.17
C TYR A 330 -22.55 -1.50 -6.17
N HIS A 331 -23.85 -1.70 -6.00
CA HIS A 331 -24.46 -3.04 -6.04
C HIS A 331 -24.26 -3.73 -7.39
N ILE A 332 -24.36 -3.00 -8.49
CA ILE A 332 -24.09 -3.55 -9.83
C ILE A 332 -22.61 -3.94 -9.94
N SER A 333 -21.68 -3.13 -9.45
CA SER A 333 -20.25 -3.46 -9.48
C SER A 333 -19.89 -4.67 -8.63
N GLN A 334 -20.49 -4.84 -7.44
CA GLN A 334 -20.34 -6.06 -6.63
C GLN A 334 -20.79 -7.30 -7.38
N TRP A 335 -21.96 -7.22 -8.03
CA TRP A 335 -22.51 -8.34 -8.78
C TRP A 335 -21.67 -8.72 -10.01
N VAL A 336 -21.13 -7.73 -10.73
CA VAL A 336 -20.30 -7.95 -11.93
C VAL A 336 -18.87 -8.37 -11.61
N LEU A 337 -18.26 -7.80 -10.56
CA LEU A 337 -16.85 -8.01 -10.22
C LEU A 337 -16.62 -9.11 -9.18
N GLY A 338 -17.69 -9.65 -8.58
CA GLY A 338 -17.61 -10.79 -7.67
C GLY A 338 -16.82 -10.48 -6.38
N PHE A 339 -16.86 -9.25 -5.89
CA PHE A 339 -16.37 -8.91 -4.55
C PHE A 339 -17.34 -9.47 -3.50
N ASN A 340 -17.17 -10.73 -3.15
CA ASN A 340 -17.70 -11.38 -1.95
C ASN A 340 -16.56 -12.10 -1.25
#